data_9063c3c67df47838ef6f58a5d5dfe171
#
_entry.id   9063c3c67df47838ef6f58a5d5dfe171
#
_cell.length_a   1.000
_cell.length_b   1.000
_cell.length_c   1.000
_cell.angle_alpha   90.00
_cell.angle_beta   90.00
_cell.angle_gamma   90.00
#
_symmetry.space_group_name_H-M   'P 1'
#
loop_
_entity.id
_entity.type
_entity.pdbx_description
1 polymer ?
#
loop_
_entity_poly.entity_id
_entity_poly.type
_entity_poly.pdbx_seq_one_letter_code
_entity_poly.pdbx_strand_id
1 'polypeptide(L)'
;IHFWEVGNTNINLIVGSSTNVDATAEGSGIYTFYRNSSDVPGGNEPPQATTVPTANIYGITDILNVSYRQNYNTTSQSDIGLTKVARDAYAATANKASLGTPSQYWVQRFIDKVTITIYPMPNSTAATNYLSVYYVKRIQDAGAYTNASDTPFRFVPCMISGLAYYLSMKFAPQRTQEMKL
;
A
#
# COMPACT_ATOMS: atom_id res chain seq x y z
N ILE A 1 14.96 -8.59 12.01
CA ILE A 1 14.44 -9.34 10.83
C ILE A 1 13.15 -8.63 10.44
N HIS A 2 13.12 -8.10 9.23
CA HIS A 2 11.90 -7.49 8.67
C HIS A 2 11.21 -8.54 7.80
N PHE A 3 9.99 -8.91 8.18
CA PHE A 3 9.15 -9.77 7.37
C PHE A 3 8.31 -8.91 6.43
N TRP A 4 8.18 -9.36 5.20
CA TRP A 4 7.44 -8.70 4.16
C TRP A 4 6.31 -9.60 3.69
N GLU A 5 5.16 -9.03 3.47
CA GLU A 5 4.00 -9.69 2.87
C GLU A 5 3.68 -9.03 1.53
N VAL A 6 3.33 -9.83 0.55
CA VAL A 6 2.81 -9.33 -0.72
C VAL A 6 1.30 -9.40 -0.67
N GLY A 7 0.67 -8.24 -0.77
CA GLY A 7 -0.78 -8.11 -0.83
C GLY A 7 -1.28 -7.58 -2.17
N ASN A 8 -2.58 -7.70 -2.38
CA ASN A 8 -3.28 -7.10 -3.50
C ASN A 8 -4.50 -6.34 -3.00
N THR A 9 -4.78 -5.20 -3.57
CA THR A 9 -5.99 -4.43 -3.30
C THR A 9 -6.56 -3.83 -4.58
N ASN A 10 -7.88 -3.59 -4.57
CA ASN A 10 -8.58 -2.89 -5.62
C ASN A 10 -9.03 -1.54 -5.11
N ILE A 11 -8.76 -0.49 -5.86
CA ILE A 11 -9.07 0.88 -5.52
C ILE A 11 -10.00 1.44 -6.58
N ASN A 12 -11.05 2.12 -6.17
CA ASN A 12 -11.91 2.85 -7.09
C ASN A 12 -11.11 3.95 -7.79
N LEU A 13 -11.27 4.03 -9.09
CA LEU A 13 -10.77 5.17 -9.83
C LEU A 13 -11.70 6.37 -9.64
N ILE A 14 -11.12 7.53 -9.42
CA ILE A 14 -11.83 8.79 -9.29
C ILE A 14 -11.66 9.59 -10.57
N VAL A 15 -12.74 10.21 -11.03
CA VAL A 15 -12.69 11.06 -12.24
C VAL A 15 -11.66 12.15 -12.04
N GLY A 16 -10.75 12.26 -12.99
CA GLY A 16 -9.72 13.29 -12.97
C GLY A 16 -10.31 14.68 -13.12
N SER A 17 -9.80 15.61 -12.36
CA SER A 17 -10.14 17.03 -12.50
C SER A 17 -9.01 17.75 -13.22
N SER A 18 -9.30 18.36 -14.35
CA SER A 18 -8.31 19.13 -15.11
C SER A 18 -7.79 20.38 -14.36
N THR A 19 -8.46 20.76 -13.28
CA THR A 19 -8.10 21.91 -12.44
C THR A 19 -7.33 21.50 -11.18
N ASN A 20 -7.34 20.21 -10.80
CA ASN A 20 -6.73 19.71 -9.58
C ASN A 20 -5.52 18.81 -9.89
N VAL A 21 -4.39 19.43 -10.17
CA VAL A 21 -3.09 18.74 -10.27
C VAL A 21 -2.36 18.64 -8.91
N ASP A 22 -3.00 19.12 -7.85
CA ASP A 22 -2.45 19.10 -6.50
C ASP A 22 -2.65 17.70 -5.87
N ALA A 23 -1.60 17.16 -5.27
CA ALA A 23 -1.55 15.84 -4.67
C ALA A 23 -2.55 15.59 -3.52
N THR A 24 -3.17 16.66 -3.01
CA THR A 24 -4.12 16.60 -1.89
C THR A 24 -5.58 16.62 -2.31
N ALA A 25 -5.86 16.88 -3.60
CA ALA A 25 -7.22 17.02 -4.10
C ALA A 25 -7.74 15.71 -4.71
N GLU A 26 -9.01 15.42 -4.48
CA GLU A 26 -9.71 14.35 -5.21
C GLU A 26 -9.66 14.62 -6.71
N GLY A 27 -9.42 13.56 -7.49
CA GLY A 27 -9.33 13.68 -8.95
C GLY A 27 -7.97 14.14 -9.47
N SER A 28 -6.94 14.21 -8.63
CA SER A 28 -5.57 14.53 -9.07
C SER A 28 -4.86 13.39 -9.82
N GLY A 29 -5.48 12.21 -9.90
CA GLY A 29 -4.83 11.00 -10.42
C GLY A 29 -3.76 10.43 -9.48
N ILE A 30 -3.70 10.92 -8.25
CA ILE A 30 -2.73 10.50 -7.23
C ILE A 30 -3.44 9.71 -6.14
N TYR A 31 -2.95 8.51 -5.88
CA TYR A 31 -3.46 7.59 -4.85
C TYR A 31 -2.40 7.42 -3.78
N THR A 32 -2.78 7.68 -2.53
CA THR A 32 -1.85 7.71 -1.39
C THR A 32 -2.09 6.52 -0.46
N PHE A 33 -1.00 5.85 -0.06
CA PHE A 33 -0.98 4.77 0.91
C PHE A 33 -0.08 5.17 2.06
N TYR A 34 -0.64 5.25 3.26
CA TYR A 34 0.11 5.62 4.45
C TYR A 34 0.82 4.42 5.07
N ARG A 35 1.97 4.66 5.69
CA ARG A 35 2.74 3.60 6.37
C ARG A 35 2.13 3.24 7.71
N ASN A 36 1.58 4.22 8.43
CA ASN A 36 0.90 4.01 9.70
C ASN A 36 -0.44 4.74 9.70
N SER A 37 -1.37 4.28 10.53
CA SER A 37 -2.66 4.95 10.72
C SER A 37 -2.51 6.36 11.31
N SER A 38 -1.46 6.60 12.10
CA SER A 38 -1.13 7.91 12.66
C SER A 38 -0.67 8.94 11.63
N ASP A 39 -0.23 8.50 10.46
CA ASP A 39 0.28 9.38 9.41
C ASP A 39 -0.84 9.96 8.54
N VAL A 40 -2.07 9.48 8.72
CA VAL A 40 -3.25 9.94 7.99
C VAL A 40 -3.66 11.33 8.49
N PRO A 41 -3.70 12.36 7.63
CA PRO A 41 -4.12 13.69 8.02
C PRO A 41 -5.56 13.70 8.57
N GLY A 42 -5.73 14.22 9.79
CA GLY A 42 -7.05 14.32 10.44
C GLY A 42 -7.59 13.02 11.01
N GLY A 43 -6.82 11.91 11.03
CA GLY A 43 -7.24 10.61 11.54
C GLY A 43 -8.37 9.97 10.74
N ASN A 44 -8.73 10.55 9.60
CA ASN A 44 -9.73 10.02 8.68
C ASN A 44 -9.04 9.17 7.60
N GLU A 45 -9.80 8.20 7.08
CA GLU A 45 -9.34 7.41 5.94
C GLU A 45 -8.92 8.30 4.77
N PRO A 46 -7.91 7.88 3.99
CA PRO A 46 -7.59 8.58 2.75
C PRO A 46 -8.85 8.70 1.88
N PRO A 47 -9.09 9.83 1.24
CA PRO A 47 -10.33 10.15 0.51
C PRO A 47 -10.71 9.16 -0.61
N GLN A 48 -9.85 8.20 -0.91
CA GLN A 48 -10.06 7.17 -1.92
C GLN A 48 -10.80 5.91 -1.42
N ALA A 49 -11.12 5.85 -0.14
CA ALA A 49 -11.68 4.64 0.48
C ALA A 49 -13.21 4.61 0.54
N THR A 50 -13.90 5.57 -0.06
CA THR A 50 -15.32 5.81 0.24
C THR A 50 -16.31 4.77 -0.31
N THR A 51 -15.91 3.77 -1.11
CA THR A 51 -16.89 2.83 -1.69
C THR A 51 -16.43 1.37 -1.86
N VAL A 52 -15.22 1.03 -1.48
CA VAL A 52 -14.80 -0.37 -1.41
C VAL A 52 -14.52 -0.70 0.05
N PRO A 53 -14.88 -1.89 0.54
CA PRO A 53 -14.42 -2.36 1.83
C PRO A 53 -12.92 -2.65 1.75
N THR A 54 -12.17 -1.64 1.51
CA THR A 54 -10.74 -1.63 1.67
C THR A 54 -10.50 -1.54 3.16
N ALA A 55 -10.25 -2.67 3.77
CA ALA A 55 -9.61 -2.66 5.07
C ALA A 55 -8.46 -1.65 4.99
N ASN A 56 -8.40 -0.75 5.95
CA ASN A 56 -7.34 0.26 6.08
C ASN A 56 -5.98 -0.40 5.81
N ILE A 57 -5.41 -0.17 4.64
CA ILE A 57 -4.19 -0.84 4.23
C ILE A 57 -3.04 0.04 4.65
N TYR A 58 -2.56 -0.19 5.85
CA TYR A 58 -1.37 0.45 6.38
C TYR A 58 -0.14 -0.47 6.23
N GLY A 59 1.02 0.10 6.41
CA GLY A 59 2.28 -0.63 6.37
C GLY A 59 2.84 -0.88 4.98
N ILE A 60 2.24 -0.29 3.94
CA ILE A 60 2.74 -0.40 2.58
C ILE A 60 4.09 0.28 2.47
N THR A 61 5.09 -0.47 2.02
CA THR A 61 6.45 0.01 1.83
C THR A 61 6.80 0.24 0.37
N ASP A 62 6.24 -0.58 -0.52
CA ASP A 62 6.47 -0.43 -1.95
C ASP A 62 5.30 -0.99 -2.79
N ILE A 63 5.23 -0.51 -4.02
CA ILE A 63 4.29 -0.95 -5.03
C ILE A 63 5.03 -1.78 -6.07
N LEU A 64 4.58 -3.02 -6.25
CA LEU A 64 5.17 -3.96 -7.19
C LEU A 64 4.61 -3.78 -8.59
N ASN A 65 3.30 -3.84 -8.71
CA ASN A 65 2.60 -3.77 -9.98
C ASN A 65 1.25 -3.08 -9.83
N VAL A 66 0.81 -2.44 -10.91
CA VAL A 66 -0.49 -1.76 -10.99
C VAL A 66 -1.17 -2.14 -12.30
N SER A 67 -2.44 -2.51 -12.22
CA SER A 67 -3.24 -2.87 -13.38
C SER A 67 -4.57 -2.11 -13.37
N TYR A 68 -5.03 -1.71 -14.53
CA TYR A 68 -6.37 -1.18 -14.73
C TYR A 68 -7.35 -2.35 -14.86
N ARG A 69 -8.27 -2.48 -13.90
CA ARG A 69 -9.22 -3.59 -13.80
C ARG A 69 -10.59 -3.15 -14.27
N GLN A 70 -11.03 -3.71 -15.38
CA GLN A 70 -12.36 -3.50 -15.94
C GLN A 70 -13.35 -4.56 -15.46
N ASN A 71 -14.61 -4.18 -15.37
CA ASN A 71 -15.72 -5.08 -15.04
C ASN A 71 -15.47 -5.89 -13.76
N TYR A 72 -15.00 -5.21 -12.70
CA TYR A 72 -14.69 -5.86 -11.44
C TYR A 72 -15.87 -6.67 -10.91
N ASN A 73 -15.57 -7.86 -10.40
CA ASN A 73 -16.54 -8.80 -9.82
C ASN A 73 -17.61 -9.29 -10.83
N THR A 74 -17.29 -9.33 -12.11
CA THR A 74 -18.14 -9.92 -13.15
C THR A 74 -17.41 -11.02 -13.89
N THR A 75 -18.14 -11.84 -14.67
CA THR A 75 -17.55 -12.90 -15.50
C THR A 75 -16.68 -12.37 -16.64
N SER A 76 -16.81 -11.09 -16.98
CA SER A 76 -16.05 -10.40 -18.02
C SER A 76 -14.93 -9.51 -17.46
N GLN A 77 -14.54 -9.75 -16.21
CA GLN A 77 -13.43 -9.00 -15.60
C GLN A 77 -12.14 -9.18 -16.41
N SER A 78 -11.45 -8.09 -16.67
CA SER A 78 -10.15 -8.09 -17.34
C SER A 78 -9.19 -7.10 -16.71
N ASP A 79 -7.92 -7.47 -16.64
CA ASP A 79 -6.85 -6.66 -16.08
C ASP A 79 -5.89 -6.24 -17.19
N ILE A 80 -5.70 -4.95 -17.33
CA ILE A 80 -4.75 -4.34 -18.26
C ILE A 80 -3.58 -3.76 -17.45
N GLY A 81 -2.39 -4.34 -17.62
CA GLY A 81 -1.20 -3.87 -16.92
C GLY A 81 -0.83 -2.44 -17.32
N LEU A 82 -0.57 -1.57 -16.34
CA LEU A 82 -0.04 -0.24 -16.58
C LEU A 82 1.49 -0.27 -16.66
N THR A 83 2.07 0.58 -17.50
CA THR A 83 3.52 0.71 -17.61
C THR A 83 4.06 1.59 -16.50
N LYS A 84 5.01 1.05 -15.73
CA LYS A 84 5.72 1.83 -14.71
C LYS A 84 6.71 2.78 -15.39
N VAL A 85 6.59 4.06 -15.10
CA VAL A 85 7.47 5.09 -15.64
C VAL A 85 8.40 5.67 -14.58
N ALA A 86 9.58 6.10 -14.99
CA ALA A 86 10.50 6.80 -14.13
C ALA A 86 10.06 8.26 -13.92
N ARG A 87 10.61 8.90 -12.87
CA ARG A 87 10.33 10.30 -12.53
C ARG A 87 10.53 11.24 -13.74
N ASP A 88 11.63 11.05 -14.44
CA ASP A 88 12.01 11.95 -15.55
C ASP A 88 11.06 11.82 -16.73
N ALA A 89 10.62 10.59 -17.04
CA ALA A 89 9.63 10.33 -18.07
C ALA A 89 8.27 10.97 -17.71
N TYR A 90 7.83 10.84 -16.45
CA TYR A 90 6.62 11.51 -15.98
C TYR A 90 6.78 13.05 -15.99
N ALA A 91 7.95 13.57 -15.58
CA ALA A 91 8.22 14.99 -15.58
C ALA A 91 8.18 15.60 -17.00
N ALA A 92 8.65 14.85 -17.99
CA ALA A 92 8.65 15.25 -19.42
C ALA A 92 7.24 15.27 -20.05
N THR A 93 6.23 14.72 -19.39
CA THR A 93 4.85 14.76 -19.87
C THR A 93 4.33 16.20 -19.91
N ALA A 94 4.03 16.70 -21.11
CA ALA A 94 3.67 18.09 -21.32
C ALA A 94 2.33 18.47 -20.67
N ASN A 95 1.30 17.62 -20.79
CA ASN A 95 -0.02 17.85 -20.20
C ASN A 95 -0.36 16.77 -19.17
N LYS A 96 -0.11 17.07 -17.91
CA LYS A 96 -0.42 16.16 -16.78
C LYS A 96 -1.90 16.08 -16.46
N ALA A 97 -2.70 17.06 -16.91
CA ALA A 97 -4.16 17.12 -16.71
C ALA A 97 -4.95 16.39 -17.83
N SER A 98 -4.28 15.64 -18.69
CA SER A 98 -4.96 14.86 -19.73
C SER A 98 -5.86 13.79 -19.13
N LEU A 99 -7.11 13.75 -19.59
CA LEU A 99 -8.13 12.79 -19.18
C LEU A 99 -8.21 11.63 -20.18
N GLY A 100 -8.31 10.41 -19.67
CA GLY A 100 -8.41 9.22 -20.52
C GLY A 100 -8.44 7.93 -19.72
N THR A 101 -8.20 6.80 -20.41
CA THR A 101 -7.97 5.52 -19.74
C THR A 101 -6.51 5.47 -19.29
N PRO A 102 -6.24 5.23 -18.01
CA PRO A 102 -4.88 5.11 -17.49
C PRO A 102 -4.07 4.05 -18.25
N SER A 103 -2.83 4.38 -18.59
CA SER A 103 -1.90 3.48 -19.27
C SER A 103 -0.53 3.41 -18.62
N GLN A 104 -0.19 4.41 -17.84
CA GLN A 104 1.09 4.54 -17.17
C GLN A 104 0.89 4.89 -15.70
N TYR A 105 1.88 4.54 -14.87
CA TYR A 105 1.92 4.96 -13.48
C TYR A 105 3.34 5.27 -13.03
N TRP A 106 3.45 6.19 -12.08
CA TRP A 106 4.68 6.56 -11.42
C TRP A 106 4.52 6.36 -9.91
N VAL A 107 5.52 5.75 -9.27
CA VAL A 107 5.52 5.50 -7.82
C VAL A 107 6.50 6.45 -7.15
N GLN A 108 6.03 7.15 -6.14
CA GLN A 108 6.84 8.04 -5.31
C GLN A 108 6.83 7.54 -3.87
N ARG A 109 8.01 7.39 -3.27
CA ARG A 109 8.18 6.87 -1.91
C ARG A 109 8.57 8.01 -0.99
N PHE A 110 7.75 8.25 0.02
CA PHE A 110 8.02 9.19 1.10
C PHE A 110 8.31 8.43 2.38
N ILE A 111 8.71 9.14 3.44
CA ILE A 111 9.00 8.55 4.74
C ILE A 111 7.73 8.01 5.42
N ASP A 112 6.60 8.69 5.25
CA ASP A 112 5.30 8.46 5.86
C ASP A 112 4.31 7.73 4.95
N LYS A 113 4.51 7.78 3.63
CA LYS A 113 3.56 7.30 2.63
C LYS A 113 4.23 6.85 1.34
N VAL A 114 3.46 6.13 0.53
CA VAL A 114 3.79 5.82 -0.87
C VAL A 114 2.66 6.35 -1.74
N THR A 115 2.97 7.05 -2.81
CA THR A 115 1.96 7.54 -3.76
C THR A 115 2.11 6.89 -5.11
N ILE A 116 0.98 6.63 -5.75
CA ILE A 116 0.89 6.21 -7.15
C ILE A 116 0.26 7.36 -7.92
N THR A 117 0.94 7.88 -8.90
CA THR A 117 0.38 8.84 -9.85
C THR A 117 0.11 8.10 -11.15
N ILE A 118 -1.13 8.11 -11.61
CA ILE A 118 -1.54 7.48 -12.86
C ILE A 118 -1.65 8.51 -13.99
N TYR A 119 -1.37 8.06 -15.22
CA TYR A 119 -1.47 8.91 -16.40
C TYR A 119 -1.95 8.09 -17.62
N PRO A 120 -2.88 8.65 -18.42
CA PRO A 120 -3.72 9.83 -18.17
C PRO A 120 -4.60 9.70 -16.92
N MET A 121 -5.08 10.83 -16.38
CA MET A 121 -6.06 10.78 -15.29
C MET A 121 -7.36 10.16 -15.79
N PRO A 122 -8.10 9.40 -14.95
CA PRO A 122 -9.31 8.72 -15.38
C PRO A 122 -10.37 9.71 -15.87
N ASN A 123 -10.93 9.46 -17.04
CA ASN A 123 -12.16 10.12 -17.48
C ASN A 123 -13.38 9.47 -16.80
N SER A 124 -14.58 9.97 -17.06
CA SER A 124 -15.83 9.46 -16.49
C SER A 124 -16.07 7.97 -16.79
N THR A 125 -15.67 7.49 -17.97
CA THR A 125 -15.79 6.08 -18.36
C THR A 125 -14.75 5.22 -17.64
N ALA A 126 -13.51 5.67 -17.55
CA ALA A 126 -12.47 4.94 -16.85
C ALA A 126 -12.70 4.87 -15.33
N ALA A 127 -13.31 5.90 -14.75
CA ALA A 127 -13.59 5.98 -13.31
C ALA A 127 -14.68 5.01 -12.83
N THR A 128 -15.40 4.34 -13.71
CA THR A 128 -16.31 3.24 -13.34
C THR A 128 -15.57 1.94 -13.02
N ASN A 129 -14.29 1.89 -13.25
CA ASN A 129 -13.42 0.73 -13.09
C ASN A 129 -12.46 0.90 -11.90
N TYR A 130 -11.58 -0.07 -11.71
CA TYR A 130 -10.72 -0.18 -10.54
C TYR A 130 -9.25 -0.18 -10.91
N LEU A 131 -8.44 0.22 -9.96
CA LEU A 131 -7.00 0.03 -10.00
C LEU A 131 -6.67 -1.18 -9.11
N SER A 132 -6.12 -2.24 -9.69
CA SER A 132 -5.61 -3.38 -8.94
C SER A 132 -4.14 -3.15 -8.64
N VAL A 133 -3.80 -3.07 -7.36
CA VAL A 133 -2.46 -2.72 -6.90
C VAL A 133 -1.86 -3.88 -6.13
N TYR A 134 -0.71 -4.39 -6.59
CA TYR A 134 0.12 -5.33 -5.85
C TYR A 134 1.19 -4.57 -5.08
N TYR A 135 1.29 -4.81 -3.80
CA TYR A 135 2.16 -4.06 -2.90
C TYR A 135 2.95 -4.97 -1.97
N VAL A 136 4.03 -4.44 -1.44
CA VAL A 136 4.78 -5.03 -0.34
C VAL A 136 4.38 -4.31 0.94
N LYS A 137 3.93 -5.08 1.92
CA LYS A 137 3.53 -4.60 3.23
C LYS A 137 4.50 -5.14 4.28
N ARG A 138 4.85 -4.31 5.23
CA ARG A 138 5.54 -4.74 6.44
C ARG A 138 4.54 -5.44 7.35
N ILE A 139 4.92 -6.58 7.91
CA ILE A 139 4.15 -7.23 8.96
C ILE A 139 4.04 -6.27 10.15
N GLN A 140 2.82 -6.06 10.63
CA GLN A 140 2.56 -5.14 11.73
C GLN A 140 3.02 -5.74 13.05
N ASP A 141 3.64 -4.90 13.87
CA ASP A 141 3.91 -5.21 15.27
C ASP A 141 2.58 -5.27 16.03
N ALA A 142 2.51 -6.13 17.05
CA ALA A 142 1.29 -6.26 17.87
C ALA A 142 0.86 -4.94 18.55
N GLY A 143 1.79 -4.03 18.78
CA GLY A 143 1.55 -2.70 19.35
C GLY A 143 1.09 -2.74 20.82
N ALA A 144 -0.04 -3.38 21.09
CA ALA A 144 -0.58 -3.59 22.44
C ALA A 144 -0.64 -5.09 22.76
N TYR A 145 -0.57 -5.44 24.04
CA TYR A 145 -0.62 -6.82 24.52
C TYR A 145 -1.93 -7.56 24.23
N THR A 146 -3.00 -6.82 23.90
CA THR A 146 -4.30 -7.35 23.52
C THR A 146 -4.41 -7.70 22.05
N ASN A 147 -3.47 -7.26 21.22
CA ASN A 147 -3.49 -7.48 19.79
C ASN A 147 -2.74 -8.77 19.42
N ALA A 148 -3.26 -9.49 18.46
CA ALA A 148 -2.55 -10.62 17.86
C ALA A 148 -1.38 -10.10 17.01
N SER A 149 -0.24 -10.80 17.08
CA SER A 149 0.88 -10.56 16.17
C SER A 149 0.53 -11.08 14.79
N ASP A 150 0.84 -10.32 13.74
CA ASP A 150 0.70 -10.71 12.32
C ASP A 150 1.87 -11.64 11.89
N THR A 151 2.35 -12.45 12.81
CA THR A 151 3.50 -13.32 12.60
C THR A 151 3.06 -14.66 12.04
N PRO A 152 3.62 -15.13 10.90
CA PRO A 152 3.31 -16.44 10.36
C PRO A 152 3.60 -17.56 11.37
N PHE A 153 2.70 -18.54 11.46
CA PHE A 153 2.77 -19.64 12.44
C PHE A 153 4.14 -20.34 12.48
N ARG A 154 4.79 -20.49 11.33
CA ARG A 154 6.13 -21.12 11.23
C ARG A 154 7.23 -20.37 11.98
N PHE A 155 7.05 -19.08 12.29
CA PHE A 155 8.01 -18.26 13.04
C PHE A 155 7.75 -18.22 14.55
N VAL A 156 6.62 -18.74 15.01
CA VAL A 156 6.27 -18.77 16.44
C VAL A 156 7.35 -19.50 17.29
N PRO A 157 7.88 -20.67 16.90
CA PRO A 157 8.93 -21.32 17.67
C PRO A 157 10.21 -20.48 17.80
N CYS A 158 10.59 -19.78 16.72
CA CYS A 158 11.75 -18.88 16.73
C CYS A 158 11.53 -17.67 17.66
N MET A 159 10.32 -17.10 17.66
CA MET A 159 9.97 -16.01 18.57
C MET A 159 9.99 -16.48 20.04
N ILE A 160 9.46 -17.68 20.33
CA ILE A 160 9.48 -18.25 21.67
C ILE A 160 10.92 -18.44 22.16
N SER A 161 11.78 -19.00 21.33
CA SER A 161 13.19 -19.22 21.65
C SER A 161 13.92 -17.89 21.89
N GLY A 162 13.70 -16.90 21.02
CA GLY A 162 14.27 -15.56 21.18
C GLY A 162 13.80 -14.88 22.47
N LEU A 163 12.51 -14.94 22.77
CA LEU A 163 11.94 -14.39 23.99
C LEU A 163 12.50 -15.09 25.24
N ALA A 164 12.59 -16.42 25.23
CA ALA A 164 13.17 -17.20 26.31
C ALA A 164 14.63 -16.79 26.57
N TYR A 165 15.42 -16.57 25.51
CA TYR A 165 16.78 -16.07 25.63
C TYR A 165 16.83 -14.68 26.28
N TYR A 166 16.03 -13.73 25.85
CA TYR A 166 15.99 -12.38 26.45
C TYR A 166 15.51 -12.40 27.89
N LEU A 167 14.52 -13.22 28.22
CA LEU A 167 14.05 -13.38 29.59
C LEU A 167 15.11 -14.03 30.48
N SER A 168 15.87 -14.99 29.96
CA SER A 168 16.95 -15.64 30.72
C SER A 168 18.04 -14.66 31.12
N MET A 169 18.39 -13.73 30.25
CA MET A 169 19.38 -12.67 30.58
C MET A 169 18.94 -11.82 31.78
N LYS A 170 17.63 -11.59 31.91
CA LYS A 170 17.08 -10.75 32.97
C LYS A 170 16.79 -11.50 34.28
N PHE A 171 16.26 -12.72 34.20
CA PHE A 171 15.69 -13.45 35.33
C PHE A 171 16.49 -14.71 35.71
N ALA A 172 17.30 -15.25 34.82
CA ALA A 172 18.07 -16.46 35.05
C ALA A 172 19.42 -16.43 34.30
N PRO A 173 20.33 -15.52 34.63
CA PRO A 173 21.57 -15.30 33.89
C PRO A 173 22.44 -16.56 33.80
N GLN A 174 22.35 -17.49 34.75
CA GLN A 174 23.10 -18.75 34.73
C GLN A 174 22.69 -19.67 33.58
N ARG A 175 21.45 -19.56 33.08
CA ARG A 175 20.93 -20.38 31.96
C ARG A 175 21.04 -19.72 30.59
N THR A 176 21.55 -18.50 30.54
CA THR A 176 21.62 -17.73 29.27
C THR A 176 22.52 -18.43 28.25
N GLN A 177 23.59 -19.10 28.65
CA GLN A 177 24.46 -19.81 27.74
C GLN A 177 23.80 -21.06 27.13
N GLU A 178 22.94 -21.73 27.89
CA GLU A 178 22.19 -22.90 27.41
C GLU A 178 21.10 -22.55 26.41
N MET A 179 20.60 -21.30 26.48
CA MET A 179 19.52 -20.78 25.60
C MET A 179 20.04 -19.99 24.42
N LYS A 180 21.36 -19.85 24.28
CA LYS A 180 21.96 -19.16 23.13
C LYS A 180 21.90 -20.09 21.92
N LEU A 181 21.08 -19.71 20.95
CA LEU A 181 20.96 -20.37 19.64
C LEU A 181 22.10 -19.97 18.71
#